data_3432e7a7241040f0dd13972ec935a819
#
_entry.id   3432e7a7241040f0dd13972ec935a819
#
_cell.length_a   1.000
_cell.length_b   1.000
_cell.length_c   1.000
_cell.angle_alpha   90.00
_cell.angle_beta   90.00
_cell.angle_gamma   90.00
#
_symmetry.space_group_name_H-M   'P 1'
#
loop_
_entity.id
_entity.type
_entity.pdbx_description
1 polymer ?
#
loop_
_entity_poly.entity_id
_entity_poly.type
_entity_poly.pdbx_seq_one_letter_code
_entity_poly.pdbx_strand_id
1 'polypeptide(L)'
;MSLDWIVRIVQENGPMFLRGAWVTLYISIIGTLVGTLIGLVIGVIKTIPVPEKGVKRIILKIVNGILSAYIEFFRGTPMIVQAMVIYYGSAAAFSIDINKTFAGLLIVSINTGAYMAEIVRGGIISVDKGQFEAAQAIGMNHFQTMRNIVLPQVVRNILPATGNEFVINIKDTSVLNVIAVSELFFQTKSVAGNNFRYFESFFVACILYFIMTFTITRILRFIEKKIDGPENYIIAGNQMQVARAEDIVRKAKEV
;
A
#
# COMPACT_ATOMS: atom_id res chain seq x y z
N MET A 1 -5.66 -3.02 35.56
CA MET A 1 -6.01 -4.00 34.51
C MET A 1 -6.79 -5.11 35.16
N SER A 2 -8.02 -5.32 34.76
CA SER A 2 -8.85 -6.41 35.26
C SER A 2 -9.12 -7.39 34.10
N LEU A 3 -8.64 -8.62 34.23
CA LEU A 3 -8.88 -9.69 33.26
C LEU A 3 -10.38 -9.94 33.06
N ASP A 4 -11.16 -9.83 34.14
CA ASP A 4 -12.62 -10.00 34.09
C ASP A 4 -13.28 -8.96 33.16
N TRP A 5 -12.79 -7.73 33.16
CA TRP A 5 -13.28 -6.70 32.23
C TRP A 5 -12.91 -6.96 30.76
N ILE A 6 -11.73 -7.50 30.51
CA ILE A 6 -11.35 -7.88 29.12
C ILE A 6 -12.30 -8.98 28.62
N VAL A 7 -12.52 -10.03 29.43
CA VAL A 7 -13.42 -11.12 29.07
C VAL A 7 -14.84 -10.60 28.83
N ARG A 8 -15.35 -9.77 29.73
CA ARG A 8 -16.68 -9.16 29.62
C ARG A 8 -16.83 -8.31 28.36
N ILE A 9 -15.84 -7.44 28.07
CA ILE A 9 -15.84 -6.60 26.86
C ILE A 9 -15.88 -7.47 25.60
N VAL A 10 -15.10 -8.54 25.54
CA VAL A 10 -15.10 -9.46 24.39
C VAL A 10 -16.45 -10.18 24.26
N GLN A 11 -17.04 -10.64 25.36
CA GLN A 11 -18.33 -11.33 25.33
C GLN A 11 -19.48 -10.40 24.92
N GLU A 12 -19.54 -9.18 25.45
CA GLU A 12 -20.61 -8.23 25.18
C GLU A 12 -20.46 -7.52 23.83
N ASN A 13 -19.23 -7.24 23.40
CA ASN A 13 -18.94 -6.40 22.22
C ASN A 13 -18.18 -7.12 21.10
N GLY A 14 -17.99 -8.44 21.21
CA GLY A 14 -17.28 -9.24 20.19
C GLY A 14 -17.76 -9.01 18.76
N PRO A 15 -19.08 -9.00 18.48
CA PRO A 15 -19.60 -8.74 17.14
C PRO A 15 -19.21 -7.35 16.59
N MET A 16 -19.07 -6.32 17.44
CA MET A 16 -18.63 -4.99 17.02
C MET A 16 -17.17 -5.00 16.59
N PHE A 17 -16.31 -5.64 17.39
CA PHE A 17 -14.90 -5.79 17.05
C PHE A 17 -14.69 -6.58 15.75
N LEU A 18 -15.41 -7.69 15.57
CA LEU A 18 -15.32 -8.51 14.35
C LEU A 18 -15.80 -7.74 13.11
N ARG A 19 -16.89 -6.98 13.25
CA ARG A 19 -17.38 -6.11 12.16
C ARG A 19 -16.34 -5.04 11.82
N GLY A 20 -15.73 -4.41 12.83
CA GLY A 20 -14.67 -3.44 12.64
C GLY A 20 -13.45 -4.05 11.95
N ALA A 21 -12.99 -5.23 12.40
CA ALA A 21 -11.89 -5.95 11.79
C ALA A 21 -12.17 -6.32 10.33
N TRP A 22 -13.39 -6.73 10.01
CA TRP A 22 -13.81 -6.99 8.63
C TRP A 22 -13.72 -5.72 7.75
N VAL A 23 -14.24 -4.58 8.24
CA VAL A 23 -14.16 -3.30 7.50
C VAL A 23 -12.72 -2.88 7.30
N THR A 24 -11.86 -3.04 8.33
CA THR A 24 -10.41 -2.80 8.23
C THR A 24 -9.78 -3.63 7.11
N LEU A 25 -10.00 -4.95 7.10
CA LEU A 25 -9.46 -5.85 6.07
C LEU A 25 -10.03 -5.53 4.69
N TYR A 26 -11.33 -5.28 4.59
CA TYR A 26 -11.99 -4.93 3.33
C TYR A 26 -11.39 -3.68 2.69
N ILE A 27 -11.26 -2.59 3.46
CA ILE A 27 -10.68 -1.33 2.95
C ILE A 27 -9.20 -1.53 2.60
N SER A 28 -8.46 -2.26 3.43
CA SER A 28 -7.03 -2.48 3.20
C SER A 28 -6.77 -3.32 1.95
N ILE A 29 -7.53 -4.41 1.73
CA ILE A 29 -7.38 -5.26 0.53
C ILE A 29 -7.70 -4.47 -0.73
N ILE A 30 -8.90 -3.87 -0.79
CA ILE A 30 -9.34 -3.15 -1.99
C ILE A 30 -8.48 -1.92 -2.22
N GLY A 31 -8.18 -1.15 -1.16
CA GLY A 31 -7.32 0.02 -1.24
C GLY A 31 -5.92 -0.31 -1.76
N THR A 32 -5.33 -1.42 -1.30
CA THR A 32 -4.03 -1.87 -1.79
C THR A 32 -4.09 -2.34 -3.24
N LEU A 33 -5.10 -3.11 -3.63
CA LEU A 33 -5.24 -3.58 -5.01
C LEU A 33 -5.44 -2.42 -5.99
N VAL A 34 -6.37 -1.51 -5.69
CA VAL A 34 -6.63 -0.33 -6.53
C VAL A 34 -5.42 0.61 -6.53
N GLY A 35 -4.80 0.85 -5.37
CA GLY A 35 -3.58 1.64 -5.26
C GLY A 35 -2.42 1.05 -6.05
N THR A 36 -2.25 -0.28 -6.03
CA THR A 36 -1.24 -0.96 -6.85
C THR A 36 -1.49 -0.78 -8.35
N LEU A 37 -2.74 -0.84 -8.80
CA LEU A 37 -3.10 -0.58 -10.20
C LEU A 37 -2.80 0.88 -10.58
N ILE A 38 -3.16 1.85 -9.74
CA ILE A 38 -2.82 3.27 -9.93
C ILE A 38 -1.30 3.44 -10.02
N GLY A 39 -0.57 2.85 -9.08
CA GLY A 39 0.88 2.90 -9.02
C GLY A 39 1.56 2.25 -10.23
N LEU A 40 1.03 1.12 -10.73
CA LEU A 40 1.49 0.48 -11.96
C LEU A 40 1.37 1.42 -13.16
N VAL A 41 0.22 2.03 -13.35
CA VAL A 41 -0.01 2.96 -14.47
C VAL A 41 0.95 4.15 -14.37
N ILE A 42 1.04 4.76 -13.21
CA ILE A 42 1.89 5.95 -13.00
C ILE A 42 3.38 5.57 -13.14
N GLY A 43 3.82 4.48 -12.52
CA GLY A 43 5.21 4.02 -12.58
C GLY A 43 5.66 3.73 -14.01
N VAL A 44 4.81 3.09 -14.81
CA VAL A 44 5.08 2.85 -16.25
C VAL A 44 5.15 4.16 -17.02
N ILE A 45 4.21 5.09 -16.83
CA ILE A 45 4.22 6.39 -17.52
C ILE A 45 5.51 7.16 -17.20
N LYS A 46 5.94 7.18 -15.94
CA LYS A 46 7.16 7.89 -15.50
C LYS A 46 8.47 7.28 -16.04
N THR A 47 8.43 6.07 -16.58
CA THR A 47 9.60 5.43 -17.19
C THR A 47 9.61 5.51 -18.72
N ILE A 48 8.61 6.13 -19.35
CA ILE A 48 8.58 6.36 -20.80
C ILE A 48 9.73 7.29 -21.19
N PRO A 49 10.59 6.90 -22.15
CA PRO A 49 11.66 7.76 -22.64
C PRO A 49 11.12 9.08 -23.19
N VAL A 50 11.69 10.19 -22.74
CA VAL A 50 11.26 11.53 -23.20
C VAL A 50 11.80 11.77 -24.61
N PRO A 51 10.94 12.02 -25.62
CA PRO A 51 11.37 12.33 -26.98
C PRO A 51 12.27 13.58 -27.01
N GLU A 52 13.24 13.61 -27.93
CA GLU A 52 14.16 14.73 -28.02
C GLU A 52 13.48 16.05 -28.40
N LYS A 53 12.46 16.01 -29.27
CA LYS A 53 11.77 17.21 -29.81
C LYS A 53 10.28 16.95 -30.07
N GLY A 54 9.52 18.03 -30.25
CA GLY A 54 8.13 17.99 -30.69
C GLY A 54 7.10 18.05 -29.56
N VAL A 55 5.82 18.08 -29.95
CA VAL A 55 4.66 18.22 -29.04
C VAL A 55 4.60 17.09 -28.01
N LYS A 56 4.97 15.86 -28.39
CA LYS A 56 5.00 14.69 -27.49
C LYS A 56 5.93 14.91 -26.30
N ARG A 57 7.05 15.63 -26.47
CA ARG A 57 7.97 15.99 -25.38
C ARG A 57 7.27 16.90 -24.35
N ILE A 58 6.56 17.92 -24.86
CA ILE A 58 5.89 18.89 -23.99
C ILE A 58 4.78 18.19 -23.19
N ILE A 59 3.95 17.40 -23.86
CA ILE A 59 2.87 16.63 -23.22
C ILE A 59 3.45 15.71 -22.12
N LEU A 60 4.48 14.93 -22.44
CA LEU A 60 5.06 13.98 -21.49
C LEU A 60 5.70 14.69 -20.28
N LYS A 61 6.32 15.86 -20.50
CA LYS A 61 6.84 16.69 -19.40
C LYS A 61 5.74 17.22 -18.49
N ILE A 62 4.62 17.70 -19.07
CA ILE A 62 3.47 18.18 -18.29
C ILE A 62 2.87 17.01 -17.49
N VAL A 63 2.61 15.87 -18.13
CA VAL A 63 2.09 14.67 -17.47
C VAL A 63 3.02 14.25 -16.33
N ASN A 64 4.33 14.13 -16.58
CA ASN A 64 5.29 13.76 -15.54
C ASN A 64 5.34 14.79 -14.41
N GLY A 65 5.18 16.09 -14.69
CA GLY A 65 5.07 17.13 -13.67
C GLY A 65 3.86 16.95 -12.76
N ILE A 66 2.68 16.71 -13.35
CA ILE A 66 1.43 16.46 -12.60
C ILE A 66 1.55 15.18 -11.76
N LEU A 67 2.07 14.10 -12.34
CA LEU A 67 2.26 12.84 -11.63
C LEU A 67 3.29 12.96 -10.49
N SER A 68 4.36 13.75 -10.69
CA SER A 68 5.32 14.04 -9.61
C SER A 68 4.67 14.83 -8.47
N ALA A 69 3.92 15.87 -8.80
CA ALA A 69 3.18 16.65 -7.79
C ALA A 69 2.19 15.79 -7.00
N TYR A 70 1.47 14.88 -7.68
CA TYR A 70 0.61 13.89 -7.02
C TYR A 70 1.39 13.02 -6.04
N ILE A 71 2.49 12.42 -6.49
CA ILE A 71 3.31 11.53 -5.65
C ILE A 71 3.88 12.28 -4.45
N GLU A 72 4.46 13.47 -4.67
CA GLU A 72 5.04 14.29 -3.62
C GLU A 72 4.00 14.75 -2.60
N PHE A 73 2.81 15.16 -3.05
CA PHE A 73 1.72 15.60 -2.18
C PHE A 73 1.24 14.46 -1.28
N PHE A 74 0.87 13.31 -1.87
CA PHE A 74 0.29 12.21 -1.09
C PHE A 74 1.31 11.47 -0.21
N ARG A 75 2.60 11.49 -0.56
CA ARG A 75 3.68 10.96 0.28
C ARG A 75 4.21 11.97 1.30
N GLY A 76 4.04 13.26 1.03
CA GLY A 76 4.52 14.34 1.88
C GLY A 76 3.53 14.83 2.93
N THR A 77 2.28 14.37 2.90
CA THR A 77 1.24 14.78 3.86
C THR A 77 0.67 13.59 4.62
N PRO A 78 0.25 13.77 5.90
CA PRO A 78 -0.35 12.68 6.68
C PRO A 78 -1.70 12.24 6.10
N MET A 79 -1.94 10.92 6.01
CA MET A 79 -3.19 10.37 5.47
C MET A 79 -4.43 10.83 6.26
N ILE A 80 -4.31 11.06 7.57
CA ILE A 80 -5.39 11.60 8.39
C ILE A 80 -5.84 12.99 7.92
N VAL A 81 -4.89 13.85 7.53
CA VAL A 81 -5.20 15.20 6.99
C VAL A 81 -5.83 15.08 5.61
N GLN A 82 -5.30 14.18 4.76
CA GLN A 82 -5.88 13.89 3.45
C GLN A 82 -7.33 13.42 3.57
N ALA A 83 -7.62 12.54 4.54
CA ALA A 83 -8.98 12.06 4.79
C ALA A 83 -9.94 13.18 5.14
N MET A 84 -9.53 14.09 6.01
CA MET A 84 -10.34 15.26 6.39
C MET A 84 -10.59 16.19 5.20
N VAL A 85 -9.53 16.52 4.46
CA VAL A 85 -9.62 17.43 3.29
C VAL A 85 -10.48 16.83 2.19
N ILE A 86 -10.31 15.57 1.85
CA ILE A 86 -11.07 14.92 0.77
C ILE A 86 -12.55 14.79 1.17
N TYR A 87 -12.83 14.28 2.37
CA TYR A 87 -14.20 13.99 2.79
C TYR A 87 -15.00 15.28 3.06
N TYR A 88 -14.51 16.17 3.91
CA TYR A 88 -15.22 17.41 4.25
C TYR A 88 -15.08 18.46 3.15
N GLY A 89 -13.96 18.47 2.42
CA GLY A 89 -13.75 19.39 1.30
C GLY A 89 -14.68 19.08 0.12
N SER A 90 -14.96 17.81 -0.18
CA SER A 90 -15.94 17.43 -1.21
C SER A 90 -17.35 17.90 -0.87
N ALA A 91 -17.76 17.77 0.40
CA ALA A 91 -19.05 18.26 0.87
C ALA A 91 -19.13 19.79 0.82
N ALA A 92 -18.09 20.48 1.27
CA ALA A 92 -18.09 21.96 1.33
C ALA A 92 -17.97 22.63 -0.05
N ALA A 93 -17.12 22.10 -0.95
CA ALA A 93 -16.86 22.74 -2.25
C ALA A 93 -17.86 22.32 -3.35
N PHE A 94 -18.34 21.09 -3.31
CA PHE A 94 -19.16 20.51 -4.39
C PHE A 94 -20.55 20.06 -3.93
N SER A 95 -20.88 20.20 -2.63
CA SER A 95 -22.13 19.67 -2.04
C SER A 95 -22.32 18.16 -2.28
N ILE A 96 -21.23 17.41 -2.36
CA ILE A 96 -21.24 15.96 -2.58
C ILE A 96 -21.13 15.27 -1.22
N ASP A 97 -22.17 14.53 -0.82
CA ASP A 97 -22.13 13.66 0.35
C ASP A 97 -21.62 12.26 -0.05
N ILE A 98 -20.34 12.04 0.16
CA ILE A 98 -19.68 10.78 -0.17
C ILE A 98 -19.96 9.77 0.96
N ASN A 99 -20.37 8.54 0.61
CA ASN A 99 -20.44 7.46 1.59
C ASN A 99 -19.09 7.27 2.28
N LYS A 100 -19.09 7.21 3.62
CA LYS A 100 -17.88 7.16 4.46
C LYS A 100 -16.94 6.00 4.09
N THR A 101 -17.49 4.81 3.87
CA THR A 101 -16.70 3.64 3.48
C THR A 101 -16.08 3.81 2.10
N PHE A 102 -16.83 4.38 1.15
CA PHE A 102 -16.30 4.68 -0.17
C PHE A 102 -15.21 5.78 -0.12
N ALA A 103 -15.41 6.82 0.71
CA ALA A 103 -14.37 7.83 0.95
C ALA A 103 -13.09 7.19 1.52
N GLY A 104 -13.23 6.29 2.50
CA GLY A 104 -12.11 5.54 3.05
C GLY A 104 -11.37 4.71 2.00
N LEU A 105 -12.11 3.98 1.15
CA LEU A 105 -11.52 3.24 0.03
C LEU A 105 -10.77 4.14 -0.94
N LEU A 106 -11.37 5.27 -1.32
CA LEU A 106 -10.76 6.24 -2.23
C LEU A 106 -9.45 6.81 -1.64
N ILE A 107 -9.48 7.22 -0.38
CA ILE A 107 -8.32 7.81 0.31
C ILE A 107 -7.17 6.81 0.39
N VAL A 108 -7.43 5.58 0.85
CA VAL A 108 -6.40 4.53 0.93
C VAL A 108 -5.87 4.19 -0.46
N SER A 109 -6.74 4.08 -1.48
CA SER A 109 -6.33 3.77 -2.84
C SER A 109 -5.43 4.84 -3.45
N ILE A 110 -5.78 6.11 -3.28
CA ILE A 110 -4.98 7.24 -3.80
C ILE A 110 -3.65 7.35 -3.05
N ASN A 111 -3.66 7.23 -1.73
CA ASN A 111 -2.44 7.28 -0.91
C ASN A 111 -1.49 6.12 -1.29
N THR A 112 -1.97 4.88 -1.25
CA THR A 112 -1.20 3.69 -1.65
C THR A 112 -0.71 3.79 -3.11
N GLY A 113 -1.52 4.37 -4.00
CA GLY A 113 -1.14 4.62 -5.40
C GLY A 113 0.12 5.46 -5.55
N ALA A 114 0.28 6.47 -4.71
CA ALA A 114 1.48 7.32 -4.71
C ALA A 114 2.74 6.55 -4.25
N TYR A 115 2.63 5.71 -3.21
CA TYR A 115 3.73 4.85 -2.77
C TYR A 115 4.07 3.80 -3.82
N MET A 116 3.06 3.11 -4.34
CA MET A 116 3.24 2.08 -5.35
C MET A 116 3.81 2.62 -6.66
N ALA A 117 3.53 3.88 -7.04
CA ALA A 117 4.11 4.50 -8.23
C ALA A 117 5.65 4.56 -8.17
N GLU A 118 6.21 4.89 -7.01
CA GLU A 118 7.67 4.90 -6.81
C GLU A 118 8.24 3.48 -6.71
N ILE A 119 7.53 2.56 -6.07
CA ILE A 119 7.93 1.14 -5.99
C ILE A 119 7.99 0.53 -7.39
N VAL A 120 6.95 0.73 -8.20
CA VAL A 120 6.90 0.25 -9.60
C VAL A 120 7.99 0.90 -10.46
N ARG A 121 8.17 2.21 -10.35
CA ARG A 121 9.24 2.92 -11.05
C ARG A 121 10.62 2.36 -10.69
N GLY A 122 10.87 2.14 -9.41
CA GLY A 122 12.10 1.48 -8.92
C GLY A 122 12.24 0.07 -9.46
N GLY A 123 11.17 -0.72 -9.46
CA GLY A 123 11.15 -2.07 -10.03
C GLY A 123 11.46 -2.11 -11.52
N ILE A 124 10.96 -1.14 -12.31
CA ILE A 124 11.28 -1.05 -13.75
C ILE A 124 12.75 -0.69 -13.95
N ILE A 125 13.28 0.26 -13.18
CA ILE A 125 14.69 0.69 -13.28
C ILE A 125 15.66 -0.42 -12.84
N SER A 126 15.24 -1.32 -11.96
CA SER A 126 16.05 -2.45 -11.48
C SER A 126 16.20 -3.59 -12.50
N VAL A 127 15.38 -3.62 -13.55
CA VAL A 127 15.53 -4.61 -14.62
C VAL A 127 16.81 -4.35 -15.39
N ASP A 128 17.56 -5.42 -15.64
CA ASP A 128 18.84 -5.35 -16.35
C ASP A 128 18.70 -4.66 -17.71
N LYS A 129 19.61 -3.71 -18.02
CA LYS A 129 19.60 -2.95 -19.27
C LYS A 129 19.76 -3.85 -20.50
N GLY A 130 20.49 -4.94 -20.36
CA GLY A 130 20.65 -5.93 -21.42
C GLY A 130 19.33 -6.55 -21.89
N GLN A 131 18.29 -6.61 -21.02
CA GLN A 131 16.96 -7.04 -21.43
C GLN A 131 16.31 -6.06 -22.41
N PHE A 132 16.51 -4.76 -22.22
CA PHE A 132 16.03 -3.73 -23.13
C PHE A 132 16.82 -3.72 -24.44
N GLU A 133 18.13 -3.88 -24.38
CA GLU A 133 19.02 -3.92 -25.55
C GLU A 133 18.75 -5.16 -26.41
N ALA A 134 18.60 -6.34 -25.78
CA ALA A 134 18.26 -7.57 -26.47
C ALA A 134 16.88 -7.49 -27.16
N ALA A 135 15.89 -6.91 -26.49
CA ALA A 135 14.57 -6.67 -27.08
C ALA A 135 14.65 -5.75 -28.30
N GLN A 136 15.43 -4.68 -28.23
CA GLN A 136 15.65 -3.78 -29.37
C GLN A 136 16.38 -4.46 -30.52
N ALA A 137 17.37 -5.31 -30.24
CA ALA A 137 18.13 -6.04 -31.24
C ALA A 137 17.25 -6.98 -32.08
N ILE A 138 16.17 -7.54 -31.49
CA ILE A 138 15.18 -8.36 -32.22
C ILE A 138 14.01 -7.55 -32.77
N GLY A 139 14.11 -6.20 -32.78
CA GLY A 139 13.14 -5.30 -33.39
C GLY A 139 11.87 -5.02 -32.57
N MET A 140 11.86 -5.32 -31.26
CA MET A 140 10.74 -4.97 -30.39
C MET A 140 10.68 -3.46 -30.14
N ASN A 141 9.48 -2.88 -30.27
CA ASN A 141 9.26 -1.50 -29.86
C ASN A 141 9.12 -1.41 -28.31
N HIS A 142 9.19 -0.17 -27.78
CA HIS A 142 9.12 0.06 -26.34
C HIS A 142 7.90 -0.58 -25.65
N PHE A 143 6.72 -0.50 -26.25
CA PHE A 143 5.51 -1.10 -25.69
C PHE A 143 5.59 -2.64 -25.62
N GLN A 144 6.11 -3.26 -26.68
CA GLN A 144 6.31 -4.72 -26.72
C GLN A 144 7.32 -5.16 -25.67
N THR A 145 8.44 -4.45 -25.55
CA THR A 145 9.47 -4.70 -24.52
C THR A 145 8.89 -4.58 -23.13
N MET A 146 8.16 -3.48 -22.84
CA MET A 146 7.52 -3.29 -21.53
C MET A 146 6.54 -4.41 -21.21
N ARG A 147 5.63 -4.72 -22.14
CA ARG A 147 4.55 -5.70 -21.90
C ARG A 147 5.05 -7.13 -21.76
N ASN A 148 6.00 -7.55 -22.61
CA ASN A 148 6.36 -8.97 -22.73
C ASN A 148 7.60 -9.35 -21.94
N ILE A 149 8.49 -8.40 -21.62
CA ILE A 149 9.77 -8.67 -20.95
C ILE A 149 9.83 -7.99 -19.59
N VAL A 150 9.62 -6.67 -19.53
CA VAL A 150 9.88 -5.88 -18.33
C VAL A 150 8.78 -6.05 -17.29
N LEU A 151 7.51 -5.78 -17.64
CA LEU A 151 6.40 -5.82 -16.68
C LEU A 151 6.20 -7.17 -15.98
N PRO A 152 6.34 -8.34 -16.65
CA PRO A 152 6.25 -9.62 -15.96
C PRO A 152 7.31 -9.80 -14.87
N GLN A 153 8.51 -9.29 -15.10
CA GLN A 153 9.60 -9.30 -14.09
C GLN A 153 9.31 -8.30 -12.97
N VAL A 154 8.91 -7.06 -13.33
CA VAL A 154 8.56 -6.02 -12.36
C VAL A 154 7.46 -6.47 -11.41
N VAL A 155 6.38 -7.08 -11.92
CA VAL A 155 5.27 -7.56 -11.07
C VAL A 155 5.77 -8.55 -10.01
N ARG A 156 6.69 -9.45 -10.36
CA ARG A 156 7.32 -10.36 -9.39
C ARG A 156 8.17 -9.59 -8.38
N ASN A 157 9.00 -8.66 -8.85
CA ASN A 157 9.93 -7.90 -8.00
C ASN A 157 9.21 -6.98 -7.00
N ILE A 158 8.03 -6.43 -7.37
CA ILE A 158 7.26 -5.53 -6.48
C ILE A 158 6.29 -6.26 -5.55
N LEU A 159 6.07 -7.56 -5.74
CA LEU A 159 5.11 -8.33 -4.95
C LEU A 159 5.37 -8.26 -3.44
N PRO A 160 6.61 -8.42 -2.94
CA PRO A 160 6.91 -8.27 -1.51
C PRO A 160 6.59 -6.85 -0.99
N ALA A 161 6.91 -5.83 -1.78
CA ALA A 161 6.60 -4.44 -1.42
C ALA A 161 5.09 -4.19 -1.39
N THR A 162 4.33 -4.73 -2.35
CA THR A 162 2.86 -4.68 -2.37
C THR A 162 2.26 -5.38 -1.14
N GLY A 163 2.79 -6.52 -0.77
CA GLY A 163 2.40 -7.23 0.45
C GLY A 163 2.66 -6.41 1.72
N ASN A 164 3.80 -5.73 1.78
CA ASN A 164 4.13 -4.84 2.88
C ASN A 164 3.17 -3.64 2.96
N GLU A 165 2.83 -3.00 1.82
CA GLU A 165 1.83 -1.93 1.77
C GLU A 165 0.46 -2.41 2.27
N PHE A 166 0.05 -3.64 1.95
CA PHE A 166 -1.18 -4.20 2.50
C PHE A 166 -1.15 -4.30 4.03
N VAL A 167 -0.05 -4.77 4.62
CA VAL A 167 0.12 -4.84 6.09
C VAL A 167 0.14 -3.44 6.72
N ILE A 168 0.74 -2.45 6.05
CA ILE A 168 0.72 -1.05 6.48
C ILE A 168 -0.72 -0.54 6.46
N ASN A 169 -1.46 -0.74 5.39
CA ASN A 169 -2.84 -0.30 5.24
C ASN A 169 -3.78 -0.86 6.31
N ILE A 170 -3.57 -2.12 6.77
CA ILE A 170 -4.36 -2.68 7.89
C ILE A 170 -4.26 -1.79 9.13
N LYS A 171 -3.11 -1.22 9.41
CA LYS A 171 -2.89 -0.33 10.56
C LYS A 171 -3.36 1.09 10.27
N ASP A 172 -3.07 1.58 9.08
CA ASP A 172 -3.29 2.96 8.68
C ASP A 172 -4.77 3.27 8.42
N THR A 173 -5.62 2.25 8.13
CA THR A 173 -7.07 2.45 8.10
C THR A 173 -7.64 3.01 9.40
N SER A 174 -6.96 2.84 10.54
CA SER A 174 -7.35 3.41 11.83
C SER A 174 -7.50 4.94 11.80
N VAL A 175 -6.77 5.64 10.93
CA VAL A 175 -6.89 7.11 10.80
C VAL A 175 -8.23 7.54 10.21
N LEU A 176 -8.94 6.62 9.51
CA LEU A 176 -10.24 6.89 8.89
C LEU A 176 -11.36 7.08 9.92
N ASN A 177 -11.09 6.82 11.21
CA ASN A 177 -12.03 7.12 12.30
C ASN A 177 -12.41 8.61 12.34
N VAL A 178 -11.54 9.52 11.84
CA VAL A 178 -11.80 10.99 11.82
C VAL A 178 -12.95 11.36 10.90
N ILE A 179 -13.25 10.54 9.89
CA ILE A 179 -14.41 10.69 9.00
C ILE A 179 -15.51 9.68 9.33
N ALA A 180 -15.44 9.09 10.53
CA ALA A 180 -16.40 8.14 11.08
C ALA A 180 -16.62 6.88 10.21
N VAL A 181 -15.56 6.35 9.59
CA VAL A 181 -15.57 5.00 9.01
C VAL A 181 -15.60 4.00 10.17
N SER A 182 -16.54 3.06 10.13
CA SER A 182 -16.78 2.09 11.22
C SER A 182 -15.82 0.89 11.16
N GLU A 183 -14.50 1.17 11.04
CA GLU A 183 -13.43 0.19 11.09
C GLU A 183 -13.07 -0.19 12.55
N LEU A 184 -12.05 -1.02 12.77
CA LEU A 184 -11.74 -1.59 14.08
C LEU A 184 -11.44 -0.54 15.15
N PHE A 185 -10.66 0.51 14.84
CA PHE A 185 -10.33 1.57 15.80
C PHE A 185 -11.58 2.38 16.19
N PHE A 186 -12.44 2.70 15.23
CA PHE A 186 -13.71 3.38 15.47
C PHE A 186 -14.63 2.58 16.39
N GLN A 187 -14.78 1.27 16.11
CA GLN A 187 -15.59 0.37 16.94
C GLN A 187 -15.01 0.27 18.35
N THR A 188 -13.69 0.15 18.46
CA THR A 188 -12.99 0.13 19.76
C THR A 188 -13.26 1.39 20.57
N LYS A 189 -13.14 2.57 19.91
CA LYS A 189 -13.41 3.87 20.53
C LYS A 189 -14.86 3.97 21.04
N SER A 190 -15.83 3.44 20.27
CA SER A 190 -17.23 3.40 20.66
C SER A 190 -17.44 2.52 21.88
N VAL A 191 -16.86 1.31 21.91
CA VAL A 191 -16.93 0.40 23.07
C VAL A 191 -16.27 1.02 24.29
N ALA A 192 -15.08 1.61 24.12
CA ALA A 192 -14.36 2.27 25.22
C ALA A 192 -15.14 3.44 25.82
N GLY A 193 -15.82 4.23 24.97
CA GLY A 193 -16.66 5.34 25.42
C GLY A 193 -17.89 4.88 26.19
N ASN A 194 -18.55 3.78 25.75
CA ASN A 194 -19.73 3.24 26.42
C ASN A 194 -19.42 2.62 27.79
N ASN A 195 -18.26 1.96 27.91
CA ASN A 195 -17.89 1.22 29.12
C ASN A 195 -16.97 2.01 30.04
N PHE A 196 -16.46 3.16 29.60
CA PHE A 196 -15.41 3.96 30.28
C PHE A 196 -14.15 3.15 30.61
N ARG A 197 -13.86 2.11 29.79
CA ARG A 197 -12.72 1.19 29.93
C ARG A 197 -11.81 1.28 28.70
N TYR A 198 -11.10 2.39 28.60
CA TYR A 198 -10.24 2.65 27.43
C TYR A 198 -9.09 1.66 27.31
N PHE A 199 -8.37 1.41 28.42
CA PHE A 199 -7.22 0.50 28.39
C PHE A 199 -7.61 -0.91 27.93
N GLU A 200 -8.63 -1.52 28.57
CA GLU A 200 -9.05 -2.88 28.28
C GLU A 200 -9.60 -3.01 26.85
N SER A 201 -10.38 -2.03 26.38
CA SER A 201 -10.93 -2.02 25.02
C SER A 201 -9.83 -1.90 23.97
N PHE A 202 -8.88 -0.97 24.15
CA PHE A 202 -7.77 -0.81 23.22
C PHE A 202 -6.75 -1.96 23.31
N PHE A 203 -6.63 -2.64 24.44
CA PHE A 203 -5.83 -3.85 24.55
C PHE A 203 -6.42 -4.98 23.68
N VAL A 204 -7.75 -5.18 23.69
CA VAL A 204 -8.42 -6.11 22.78
C VAL A 204 -8.16 -5.76 21.31
N ALA A 205 -8.29 -4.48 20.95
CA ALA A 205 -8.00 -4.03 19.60
C ALA A 205 -6.55 -4.27 19.20
N CYS A 206 -5.58 -4.03 20.10
CA CYS A 206 -4.16 -4.31 19.87
C CYS A 206 -3.92 -5.78 19.52
N ILE A 207 -4.55 -6.70 20.26
CA ILE A 207 -4.48 -8.14 19.97
C ILE A 207 -5.09 -8.44 18.60
N LEU A 208 -6.24 -7.87 18.26
CA LEU A 208 -6.90 -8.10 16.96
C LEU A 208 -6.05 -7.57 15.79
N TYR A 209 -5.50 -6.35 15.88
CA TYR A 209 -4.58 -5.84 14.87
C TYR A 209 -3.35 -6.72 14.73
N PHE A 210 -2.77 -7.20 15.85
CA PHE A 210 -1.64 -8.11 15.81
C PHE A 210 -1.99 -9.43 15.13
N ILE A 211 -3.13 -10.04 15.46
CA ILE A 211 -3.59 -11.29 14.81
C ILE A 211 -3.76 -11.08 13.31
N MET A 212 -4.43 -9.99 12.88
CA MET A 212 -4.63 -9.68 11.46
C MET A 212 -3.29 -9.52 10.74
N THR A 213 -2.41 -8.64 11.24
CA THR A 213 -1.13 -8.34 10.58
C THR A 213 -0.20 -9.54 10.60
N PHE A 214 -0.14 -10.30 11.70
CA PHE A 214 0.65 -11.52 11.82
C PHE A 214 0.19 -12.58 10.81
N THR A 215 -1.12 -12.86 10.76
CA THR A 215 -1.69 -13.85 9.85
C THR A 215 -1.43 -13.49 8.39
N ILE A 216 -1.72 -12.25 8.02
CA ILE A 216 -1.48 -11.76 6.65
C ILE A 216 0.01 -11.83 6.29
N THR A 217 0.90 -11.42 7.20
CA THR A 217 2.35 -11.50 6.95
C THR A 217 2.81 -12.95 6.73
N ARG A 218 2.24 -13.92 7.45
CA ARG A 218 2.56 -15.35 7.23
C ARG A 218 2.07 -15.86 5.88
N ILE A 219 0.84 -15.46 5.49
CA ILE A 219 0.28 -15.82 4.18
C ILE A 219 1.12 -15.21 3.06
N LEU A 220 1.49 -13.94 3.15
CA LEU A 220 2.30 -13.25 2.15
C LEU A 220 3.67 -13.91 2.00
N ARG A 221 4.37 -14.19 3.09
CA ARG A 221 5.66 -14.91 3.05
C ARG A 221 5.56 -16.29 2.42
N PHE A 222 4.46 -17.01 2.65
CA PHE A 222 4.22 -18.31 2.01
C PHE A 222 4.05 -18.15 0.49
N ILE A 223 3.31 -17.12 0.05
CA ILE A 223 3.10 -16.82 -1.37
C ILE A 223 4.43 -16.40 -2.02
N GLU A 224 5.18 -15.49 -1.40
CA GLU A 224 6.50 -15.04 -1.85
C GLU A 224 7.46 -16.23 -2.05
N LYS A 225 7.59 -17.09 -1.04
CA LYS A 225 8.43 -18.29 -1.11
C LYS A 225 8.04 -19.23 -2.26
N LYS A 226 6.75 -19.31 -2.59
CA LYS A 226 6.25 -20.16 -3.66
C LYS A 226 6.53 -19.57 -5.05
N ILE A 227 6.60 -18.23 -5.17
CA ILE A 227 6.82 -17.53 -6.44
C ILE A 227 8.31 -17.42 -6.75
N ASP A 228 9.14 -17.08 -5.76
CA ASP A 228 10.58 -16.83 -5.94
C ASP A 228 11.43 -18.12 -5.83
N GLY A 229 10.86 -19.20 -5.30
CA GLY A 229 11.59 -20.42 -5.00
C GLY A 229 12.48 -20.30 -3.74
N PRO A 230 13.08 -21.43 -3.27
CA PRO A 230 13.81 -21.47 -2.00
C PRO A 230 15.15 -20.70 -1.99
N GLU A 231 15.74 -20.39 -3.14
CA GLU A 231 17.09 -19.82 -3.24
C GLU A 231 17.15 -18.29 -3.31
N ASN A 232 16.03 -17.61 -3.60
CA ASN A 232 16.00 -16.17 -3.80
C ASN A 232 15.24 -15.39 -2.70
N TYR A 233 14.96 -16.01 -1.55
CA TYR A 233 14.21 -15.38 -0.49
C TYR A 233 15.06 -14.33 0.26
N ILE A 234 15.10 -13.12 -0.25
CA ILE A 234 15.55 -11.95 0.50
C ILE A 234 14.34 -11.41 1.27
N ILE A 235 14.36 -11.53 2.60
CA ILE A 235 13.37 -10.85 3.44
C ILE A 235 13.52 -9.35 3.17
N ALA A 236 12.61 -8.78 2.39
CA ALA A 236 12.47 -7.33 2.31
C ALA A 236 12.03 -6.89 3.72
N GLY A 237 13.00 -6.52 4.54
CA GLY A 237 12.77 -6.02 5.87
C GLY A 237 12.01 -4.71 5.80
N ASN A 238 11.26 -4.45 6.85
CA ASN A 238 10.62 -3.19 7.16
C ASN A 238 11.47 -2.01 6.66
N GLN A 239 10.88 -0.89 6.27
CA GLN A 239 11.54 0.32 5.74
C GLN A 239 12.79 0.81 6.52
N MET A 240 13.10 0.21 7.68
CA MET A 240 14.27 0.47 8.54
C MET A 240 15.39 -0.57 8.46
N GLN A 241 15.27 -1.66 7.70
CA GLN A 241 16.38 -2.61 7.58
C GLN A 241 17.23 -2.26 6.37
N VAL A 242 18.30 -1.51 6.64
CA VAL A 242 19.48 -1.43 5.77
C VAL A 242 19.96 -2.86 5.52
N ALA A 243 20.16 -3.23 4.25
CA ALA A 243 20.73 -4.51 3.87
C ALA A 243 21.96 -4.78 4.76
N ARG A 244 21.98 -5.91 5.48
CA ARG A 244 23.13 -6.24 6.34
C ARG A 244 24.35 -6.34 5.45
N ALA A 245 25.45 -5.78 5.93
CA ALA A 245 26.73 -5.84 5.22
C ALA A 245 27.13 -7.28 4.83
N GLU A 246 26.68 -8.29 5.59
CA GLU A 246 26.85 -9.72 5.32
C GLU A 246 26.17 -10.20 4.04
N ASP A 247 25.00 -9.63 3.68
CA ASP A 247 24.27 -9.99 2.47
C ASP A 247 24.93 -9.41 1.22
N ILE A 248 25.61 -8.26 1.36
CA ILE A 248 26.39 -7.62 0.28
C ILE A 248 27.68 -8.42 0.02
N VAL A 249 28.36 -8.87 1.08
CA VAL A 249 29.61 -9.63 0.99
C VAL A 249 29.38 -11.04 0.42
N ARG A 250 28.22 -11.66 0.71
CA ARG A 250 27.87 -12.98 0.16
C ARG A 250 27.65 -12.91 -1.35
N LYS A 251 26.94 -11.91 -1.86
CA LYS A 251 26.77 -11.67 -3.32
C LYS A 251 28.08 -11.40 -4.05
N ALA A 252 29.05 -10.74 -3.40
CA ALA A 252 30.35 -10.46 -4.00
C ALA A 252 31.30 -11.70 -4.06
N LYS A 253 30.97 -12.78 -3.36
CA LYS A 253 31.74 -14.06 -3.40
C LYS A 253 31.15 -15.09 -4.35
N GLU A 254 29.95 -14.86 -4.88
CA GLU A 254 29.25 -15.78 -5.81
C GLU A 254 29.37 -15.32 -7.28
N VAL A 255 30.10 -14.23 -7.54
CA VAL A 255 30.54 -13.73 -8.85
C VAL A 255 32.03 -13.96 -8.98
#